data_8410514f8363bd5020dcb43e7e384181
#
_entry.id   8410514f8363bd5020dcb43e7e384181
#
_cell.length_a   1.000
_cell.length_b   1.000
_cell.length_c   1.000
_cell.angle_alpha   90.00
_cell.angle_beta   90.00
_cell.angle_gamma   90.00
#
_symmetry.space_group_name_H-M   'P 1'
#
loop_
_entity.id
_entity.type
_entity.pdbx_description
1 polymer ?
#
loop_
_entity_poly.entity_id
_entity_poly.type
_entity_poly.pdbx_seq_one_letter_code
_entity_poly.pdbx_strand_id
1 'polypeptide(L)'
;MLTSLPAFADDYVDEYQYYSTLDPNGEEYQEWKSNLASSAVSVPQNRMLKSILKNNTLIANDYIEFNTASNGHYTIGTIGGNPNSSTDDNKKMLFGHPGGGTSKTTIVVGESINEFTSSNVTYDADGSKSVSKASYDGVDVTQELSIIENSATGRDDVVKIKYIVKNDTEYAKQVGIRIMMDTMLGGNDAAPFRV
;
A
#
# COMPACT_ATOMS: atom_id res chain seq x y z
N MET A 1 -11.43 -27.64 -20.86
CA MET A 1 -10.15 -27.40 -21.55
C MET A 1 -9.51 -26.23 -20.85
N LEU A 2 -8.52 -26.47 -20.00
CA LEU A 2 -7.76 -25.39 -19.38
C LEU A 2 -6.79 -24.86 -20.43
N THR A 3 -7.01 -23.65 -20.90
CA THR A 3 -6.01 -22.92 -21.67
C THR A 3 -4.98 -22.37 -20.69
N SER A 4 -3.75 -22.85 -20.81
CA SER A 4 -2.60 -22.33 -20.06
C SER A 4 -2.43 -20.84 -20.36
N LEU A 5 -2.40 -20.03 -19.29
CA LEU A 5 -1.99 -18.63 -19.36
C LEU A 5 -0.51 -18.55 -19.80
N PRO A 6 -0.16 -17.66 -20.71
CA PRO A 6 1.22 -17.49 -21.16
C PRO A 6 2.10 -16.94 -20.03
N ALA A 7 3.31 -17.43 -19.93
CA ALA A 7 4.34 -16.97 -19.01
C ALA A 7 5.02 -15.71 -19.57
N PHE A 8 4.51 -14.53 -19.24
CA PHE A 8 5.18 -13.26 -19.54
C PHE A 8 5.15 -12.35 -18.30
N ALA A 9 6.29 -12.27 -17.64
CA ALA A 9 6.45 -11.45 -16.42
C ALA A 9 6.49 -9.93 -16.73
N ASP A 10 6.80 -9.53 -17.98
CA ASP A 10 6.86 -8.13 -18.39
C ASP A 10 5.49 -7.54 -18.75
N ASP A 11 4.58 -8.35 -19.31
CA ASP A 11 3.23 -7.90 -19.70
C ASP A 11 2.36 -7.56 -18.48
N TYR A 12 2.65 -8.16 -17.31
CA TYR A 12 1.85 -8.00 -16.11
C TYR A 12 2.05 -6.65 -15.40
N VAL A 13 3.24 -6.06 -15.53
CA VAL A 13 3.53 -4.73 -14.97
C VAL A 13 2.77 -3.66 -15.74
N ASP A 14 2.70 -3.81 -17.06
CA ASP A 14 1.96 -2.89 -17.93
C ASP A 14 0.44 -3.01 -17.71
N GLU A 15 -0.08 -4.21 -17.52
CA GLU A 15 -1.49 -4.44 -17.21
C GLU A 15 -1.88 -3.82 -15.88
N TYR A 16 -1.08 -4.03 -14.82
CA TYR A 16 -1.36 -3.43 -13.52
C TYR A 16 -1.29 -1.90 -13.56
N GLN A 17 -0.33 -1.32 -14.26
CA GLN A 17 -0.24 0.12 -14.47
C GLN A 17 -1.45 0.65 -15.24
N TYR A 18 -1.90 -0.06 -16.27
CA TYR A 18 -3.09 0.29 -17.04
C TYR A 18 -4.33 0.34 -16.14
N TYR A 19 -4.63 -0.74 -15.41
CA TYR A 19 -5.79 -0.79 -14.53
C TYR A 19 -5.73 0.19 -13.36
N SER A 20 -4.53 0.58 -12.93
CA SER A 20 -4.37 1.61 -11.90
C SER A 20 -4.79 3.01 -12.36
N THR A 21 -4.91 3.24 -13.66
CA THR A 21 -5.37 4.52 -14.24
C THR A 21 -6.89 4.59 -14.43
N LEU A 22 -7.58 3.45 -14.33
CA LEU A 22 -9.02 3.37 -14.51
C LEU A 22 -9.79 3.94 -13.30
N ASP A 23 -11.03 4.36 -13.54
CA ASP A 23 -11.95 4.68 -12.45
C ASP A 23 -12.19 3.43 -11.59
N PRO A 24 -11.89 3.45 -10.29
CA PRO A 24 -12.10 2.32 -9.40
C PRO A 24 -13.56 1.82 -9.32
N ASN A 25 -14.52 2.62 -9.75
CA ASN A 25 -15.92 2.22 -9.87
C ASN A 25 -16.30 1.82 -11.30
N GLY A 26 -15.38 1.94 -12.25
CA GLY A 26 -15.58 1.54 -13.64
C GLY A 26 -15.71 0.02 -13.77
N GLU A 27 -16.55 -0.44 -14.72
CA GLU A 27 -16.82 -1.86 -14.94
C GLU A 27 -15.55 -2.65 -15.23
N GLU A 28 -14.64 -2.10 -16.01
CA GLU A 28 -13.37 -2.71 -16.39
C GLU A 28 -12.43 -2.93 -15.20
N TYR A 29 -12.32 -1.96 -14.27
CA TYR A 29 -11.56 -2.11 -13.03
C TYR A 29 -12.19 -3.17 -12.11
N GLN A 30 -13.51 -3.20 -12.01
CA GLN A 30 -14.21 -4.17 -11.18
C GLN A 30 -14.10 -5.60 -11.74
N GLU A 31 -14.12 -5.76 -13.05
CA GLU A 31 -13.90 -7.04 -13.71
C GLU A 31 -12.47 -7.55 -13.47
N TRP A 32 -11.46 -6.71 -13.67
CA TRP A 32 -10.07 -7.03 -13.36
C TRP A 32 -9.89 -7.43 -11.88
N LYS A 33 -10.44 -6.66 -10.97
CA LYS A 33 -10.39 -6.92 -9.52
C LYS A 33 -11.10 -8.23 -9.15
N SER A 34 -12.24 -8.51 -9.76
CA SER A 34 -12.98 -9.77 -9.58
C SER A 34 -12.17 -10.97 -10.07
N ASN A 35 -11.47 -10.83 -11.19
CA ASN A 35 -10.61 -11.86 -11.74
C ASN A 35 -9.38 -12.12 -10.85
N LEU A 36 -8.80 -11.09 -10.25
CA LEU A 36 -7.77 -11.21 -9.22
C LEU A 36 -8.29 -11.98 -7.98
N ALA A 37 -9.48 -11.68 -7.51
CA ALA A 37 -10.09 -12.34 -6.37
C ALA A 37 -10.50 -13.79 -6.67
N SER A 38 -10.96 -14.08 -7.90
CA SER A 38 -11.39 -15.43 -8.31
C SER A 38 -10.22 -16.38 -8.58
N SER A 39 -9.04 -15.90 -8.89
CA SER A 39 -7.81 -16.69 -9.01
C SER A 39 -7.23 -17.09 -7.64
N ALA A 40 -7.72 -16.50 -6.54
CA ALA A 40 -7.39 -16.89 -5.19
C ALA A 40 -8.25 -18.09 -4.77
N VAL A 41 -7.60 -19.23 -4.49
CA VAL A 41 -8.24 -20.43 -3.91
C VAL A 41 -9.01 -20.03 -2.67
N SER A 42 -10.24 -20.56 -2.51
CA SER A 42 -11.16 -20.29 -1.41
C SER A 42 -10.47 -20.32 -0.04
N VAL A 43 -10.30 -19.13 0.55
CA VAL A 43 -9.74 -18.92 1.89
C VAL A 43 -10.90 -18.54 2.82
N PRO A 44 -10.96 -19.04 4.09
CA PRO A 44 -12.01 -18.68 5.03
C PRO A 44 -12.14 -17.17 5.21
N GLN A 45 -13.38 -16.67 5.37
CA GLN A 45 -13.82 -15.28 5.37
C GLN A 45 -13.15 -14.31 6.36
N ASN A 46 -12.09 -14.68 7.08
CA ASN A 46 -11.35 -13.86 8.03
C ASN A 46 -9.84 -13.78 7.75
N ARG A 47 -9.40 -14.05 6.53
CA ARG A 47 -7.98 -13.92 6.18
C ARG A 47 -7.81 -12.82 5.14
N MET A 48 -6.85 -11.93 5.39
CA MET A 48 -6.34 -11.00 4.40
C MET A 48 -6.20 -11.67 3.04
N LEU A 49 -6.82 -11.10 2.02
CA LEU A 49 -6.68 -11.55 0.64
C LEU A 49 -5.22 -11.36 0.23
N LYS A 50 -4.44 -12.42 0.32
CA LYS A 50 -3.07 -12.42 -0.16
C LYS A 50 -3.12 -12.53 -1.67
N SER A 51 -2.74 -11.49 -2.37
CA SER A 51 -2.51 -11.58 -3.80
C SER A 51 -1.42 -12.62 -4.08
N ILE A 52 -1.75 -13.67 -4.83
CA ILE A 52 -0.86 -14.79 -5.15
C ILE A 52 0.08 -14.44 -6.32
N LEU A 53 -0.02 -13.24 -6.86
CA LEU A 53 0.85 -12.79 -7.93
C LEU A 53 2.25 -12.52 -7.38
N LYS A 54 3.23 -13.21 -7.94
CA LYS A 54 4.64 -13.28 -7.50
C LYS A 54 5.34 -11.93 -7.39
N ASN A 55 4.72 -10.84 -7.87
CA ASN A 55 5.18 -9.46 -7.80
C ASN A 55 4.14 -8.52 -7.16
N ASN A 56 3.06 -9.04 -6.58
CA ASN A 56 1.98 -8.20 -6.08
C ASN A 56 2.26 -7.75 -4.65
N THR A 57 2.40 -6.48 -4.50
CA THR A 57 2.72 -5.74 -3.28
C THR A 57 1.46 -5.27 -2.53
N LEU A 58 0.26 -5.69 -2.99
CA LEU A 58 -1.03 -5.31 -2.45
C LEU A 58 -1.39 -6.17 -1.24
N ILE A 59 -1.67 -5.54 -0.12
CA ILE A 59 -2.22 -6.15 1.09
C ILE A 59 -3.61 -5.59 1.30
N ALA A 60 -4.60 -6.48 1.44
CA ALA A 60 -6.01 -6.12 1.45
C ALA A 60 -6.83 -7.01 2.37
N ASN A 61 -7.96 -6.47 2.85
CA ASN A 61 -9.05 -7.20 3.48
C ASN A 61 -10.41 -6.69 2.94
N ASP A 62 -11.51 -7.00 3.59
CA ASP A 62 -12.86 -6.60 3.15
C ASP A 62 -13.11 -5.08 3.21
N TYR A 63 -12.29 -4.31 3.92
CA TYR A 63 -12.52 -2.89 4.20
C TYR A 63 -11.52 -1.98 3.49
N ILE A 64 -10.24 -2.31 3.55
CA ILE A 64 -9.15 -1.43 3.16
C ILE A 64 -8.01 -2.21 2.50
N GLU A 65 -7.26 -1.53 1.66
CA GLU A 65 -6.08 -2.09 1.02
C GLU A 65 -4.94 -1.08 0.97
N PHE A 66 -3.71 -1.57 0.92
CA PHE A 66 -2.55 -0.75 0.62
C PHE A 66 -1.56 -1.48 -0.28
N ASN A 67 -0.86 -0.72 -1.09
CA ASN A 67 0.24 -1.19 -1.93
C ASN A 67 1.55 -0.57 -1.45
N THR A 68 2.63 -1.36 -1.47
CA THR A 68 4.00 -0.87 -1.23
C THR A 68 4.84 -1.16 -2.47
N ALA A 69 5.25 -0.13 -3.18
CA ALA A 69 6.12 -0.22 -4.34
C ALA A 69 7.54 -0.70 -3.96
N SER A 70 8.28 -1.20 -4.94
CA SER A 70 9.65 -1.75 -4.73
C SER A 70 10.63 -0.76 -4.11
N ASN A 71 10.38 0.54 -4.26
CA ASN A 71 11.17 1.62 -3.64
C ASN A 71 10.67 2.01 -2.24
N GLY A 72 9.63 1.37 -1.69
CA GLY A 72 9.06 1.65 -0.38
C GLY A 72 7.99 2.74 -0.37
N HIS A 73 7.68 3.38 -1.49
CA HIS A 73 6.50 4.24 -1.60
C HIS A 73 5.23 3.43 -1.43
N TYR A 74 4.17 4.05 -0.97
CA TYR A 74 2.93 3.34 -0.71
C TYR A 74 1.70 4.13 -1.14
N THR A 75 0.63 3.41 -1.40
CA THR A 75 -0.70 3.97 -1.66
C THR A 75 -1.74 3.23 -0.85
N ILE A 76 -2.88 3.88 -0.59
CA ILE A 76 -3.96 3.34 0.24
C ILE A 76 -5.29 3.58 -0.47
N GLY A 77 -6.18 2.62 -0.39
CA GLY A 77 -7.55 2.71 -0.86
C GLY A 77 -8.54 1.92 0.00
N THR A 78 -9.83 2.13 -0.23
CA THR A 78 -10.88 1.31 0.37
C THR A 78 -11.27 0.17 -0.55
N ILE A 79 -11.72 -0.94 0.02
CA ILE A 79 -12.48 -2.00 -0.67
C ILE A 79 -13.96 -1.81 -0.35
N GLY A 80 -14.46 -2.35 0.76
CA GLY A 80 -15.83 -2.18 1.21
C GLY A 80 -16.02 -1.08 2.24
N GLY A 81 -14.95 -0.41 2.66
CA GLY A 81 -15.00 0.76 3.56
C GLY A 81 -15.97 0.58 4.73
N ASN A 82 -16.96 1.45 4.81
CA ASN A 82 -18.05 1.33 5.78
C ASN A 82 -19.11 0.31 5.28
N PRO A 83 -19.30 -0.84 5.93
CA PRO A 83 -20.21 -1.89 5.47
C PRO A 83 -21.71 -1.46 5.42
N ASN A 84 -22.05 -0.31 5.97
CA ASN A 84 -23.40 0.24 5.92
C ASN A 84 -23.61 1.24 4.76
N SER A 85 -22.59 1.45 3.91
CA SER A 85 -22.63 2.41 2.82
C SER A 85 -21.73 1.94 1.69
N SER A 86 -22.22 1.96 0.47
CA SER A 86 -21.39 1.69 -0.71
C SER A 86 -20.74 2.95 -1.31
N THR A 87 -20.94 4.11 -0.69
CA THR A 87 -20.43 5.38 -1.24
C THR A 87 -18.92 5.52 -1.11
N ASP A 88 -18.29 4.77 -0.21
CA ASP A 88 -16.87 4.72 0.06
C ASP A 88 -16.19 3.41 -0.39
N ASP A 89 -16.93 2.52 -1.07
CA ASP A 89 -16.39 1.32 -1.68
C ASP A 89 -15.44 1.66 -2.83
N ASN A 90 -14.32 0.95 -2.89
CA ASN A 90 -13.35 1.04 -3.98
C ASN A 90 -12.87 2.47 -4.26
N LYS A 91 -12.58 3.25 -3.22
CA LYS A 91 -12.11 4.64 -3.35
C LYS A 91 -10.60 4.72 -3.13
N LYS A 92 -9.95 5.55 -3.94
CA LYS A 92 -8.58 6.00 -3.65
C LYS A 92 -8.61 6.88 -2.39
N MET A 93 -7.68 6.65 -1.48
CA MET A 93 -7.41 7.51 -0.33
C MET A 93 -6.11 8.30 -0.54
N LEU A 94 -5.18 7.74 -1.29
CA LEU A 94 -3.97 8.41 -1.75
C LEU A 94 -3.93 8.43 -3.28
N PHE A 95 -3.36 9.49 -3.83
CA PHE A 95 -3.19 9.65 -5.28
C PHE A 95 -2.39 8.48 -5.86
N GLY A 96 -2.79 8.01 -7.03
CA GLY A 96 -2.14 6.91 -7.74
C GLY A 96 -2.43 5.50 -7.22
N HIS A 97 -3.28 5.35 -6.19
CA HIS A 97 -3.69 4.01 -5.72
C HIS A 97 -4.52 3.27 -6.82
N PRO A 98 -4.26 1.96 -7.02
CA PRO A 98 -3.34 1.05 -6.33
C PRO A 98 -1.91 1.04 -6.88
N GLY A 99 -1.62 1.74 -7.96
CA GLY A 99 -0.31 1.81 -8.60
C GLY A 99 0.70 2.69 -7.86
N GLY A 100 1.55 3.37 -8.62
CA GLY A 100 2.51 4.32 -8.07
C GLY A 100 1.85 5.61 -7.59
N GLY A 101 2.21 6.09 -6.42
CA GLY A 101 1.72 7.34 -5.85
C GLY A 101 2.81 8.39 -5.70
N THR A 102 2.39 9.62 -5.46
CA THR A 102 3.24 10.78 -5.19
C THR A 102 3.49 11.01 -3.70
N SER A 103 2.77 10.26 -2.83
CA SER A 103 3.03 10.25 -1.39
C SER A 103 4.44 9.77 -1.08
N LYS A 104 5.17 10.53 -0.25
CA LYS A 104 6.57 10.24 0.06
C LYS A 104 6.95 10.61 1.47
N THR A 105 8.00 9.95 1.95
CA THR A 105 8.60 10.22 3.26
C THR A 105 9.97 10.85 3.08
N THR A 106 10.26 11.87 3.84
CA THR A 106 11.56 12.52 3.91
C THR A 106 12.22 12.18 5.24
N ILE A 107 13.48 11.74 5.18
CA ILE A 107 14.32 11.45 6.35
C ILE A 107 15.38 12.55 6.45
N VAL A 108 15.47 13.16 7.61
CA VAL A 108 16.49 14.16 7.93
C VAL A 108 17.45 13.54 8.94
N VAL A 109 18.76 13.55 8.64
CA VAL A 109 19.81 13.14 9.56
C VAL A 109 20.83 14.26 9.66
N GLY A 110 20.86 14.95 10.81
CA GLY A 110 21.62 16.20 10.93
C GLY A 110 21.12 17.25 9.94
N GLU A 111 21.98 17.67 9.01
CA GLU A 111 21.66 18.62 7.94
C GLU A 111 21.26 17.94 6.61
N SER A 112 21.45 16.62 6.51
CA SER A 112 21.14 15.86 5.29
C SER A 112 19.66 15.57 5.17
N ILE A 113 19.08 15.92 4.02
CA ILE A 113 17.68 15.70 3.69
C ILE A 113 17.59 14.64 2.59
N ASN A 114 16.95 13.51 2.87
CA ASN A 114 16.86 12.38 1.97
C ASN A 114 15.39 11.98 1.76
N GLU A 115 15.00 11.63 0.54
CA GLU A 115 13.75 10.91 0.31
C GLU A 115 13.93 9.45 0.74
N PHE A 116 12.97 8.92 1.51
CA PHE A 116 12.99 7.51 1.88
C PHE A 116 12.83 6.65 0.64
N THR A 117 13.87 5.92 0.30
CA THR A 117 13.88 5.01 -0.83
C THR A 117 14.51 3.69 -0.39
N SER A 118 13.74 2.61 -0.42
CA SER A 118 14.19 1.26 -0.13
C SER A 118 14.70 0.58 -1.41
N SER A 119 15.74 -0.22 -1.28
CA SER A 119 16.18 -1.12 -2.36
C SER A 119 15.54 -2.49 -2.26
N ASN A 120 14.82 -2.77 -1.18
CA ASN A 120 14.18 -4.06 -0.93
C ASN A 120 12.95 -3.89 -0.04
N VAL A 121 11.82 -4.36 -0.53
CA VAL A 121 10.57 -4.46 0.22
C VAL A 121 10.31 -5.94 0.50
N THR A 122 10.11 -6.27 1.76
CA THR A 122 9.81 -7.63 2.21
C THR A 122 8.42 -7.67 2.82
N TYR A 123 7.83 -8.87 2.82
CA TYR A 123 6.53 -9.14 3.41
C TYR A 123 6.70 -10.21 4.48
N ASP A 124 5.96 -10.13 5.57
CA ASP A 124 5.96 -11.21 6.55
C ASP A 124 5.31 -12.50 6.00
N ALA A 125 5.51 -13.59 6.71
CA ALA A 125 5.18 -14.92 6.19
C ALA A 125 3.69 -15.10 5.87
N ASP A 126 2.80 -14.40 6.61
CA ASP A 126 1.35 -14.42 6.37
C ASP A 126 0.90 -13.33 5.39
N GLY A 127 1.83 -12.45 4.96
CA GLY A 127 1.55 -11.36 4.03
C GLY A 127 0.67 -10.27 4.63
N SER A 128 0.65 -10.11 5.95
CA SER A 128 -0.16 -9.10 6.65
C SER A 128 0.55 -7.75 6.77
N LYS A 129 1.87 -7.72 6.50
CA LYS A 129 2.70 -6.54 6.68
C LYS A 129 3.74 -6.43 5.58
N SER A 130 4.01 -5.20 5.12
CA SER A 130 5.18 -4.89 4.31
C SER A 130 6.24 -4.17 5.14
N VAL A 131 7.50 -4.44 4.83
CA VAL A 131 8.67 -3.87 5.50
C VAL A 131 9.65 -3.37 4.46
N SER A 132 9.96 -2.08 4.52
CA SER A 132 10.94 -1.40 3.67
C SER A 132 12.07 -0.86 4.53
N LYS A 133 13.32 -0.97 4.09
CA LYS A 133 14.49 -0.52 4.85
C LYS A 133 15.39 0.36 4.01
N ALA A 134 15.94 1.39 4.64
CA ALA A 134 16.96 2.27 4.06
C ALA A 134 17.93 2.72 5.15
N SER A 135 19.12 3.16 4.76
CA SER A 135 20.13 3.68 5.69
C SER A 135 20.68 5.01 5.17
N TYR A 136 20.83 5.99 6.06
CA TYR A 136 21.32 7.34 5.77
C TYR A 136 22.32 7.74 6.84
N ASP A 137 23.57 7.99 6.45
CA ASP A 137 24.64 8.43 7.38
C ASP A 137 24.78 7.56 8.64
N GLY A 138 24.64 6.23 8.50
CA GLY A 138 24.72 5.29 9.62
C GLY A 138 23.47 5.28 10.52
N VAL A 139 22.36 5.86 10.05
CA VAL A 139 21.05 5.73 10.69
C VAL A 139 20.19 4.80 9.83
N ASP A 140 19.79 3.68 10.39
CA ASP A 140 18.87 2.74 9.76
C ASP A 140 17.43 3.17 9.99
N VAL A 141 16.65 3.20 8.93
CA VAL A 141 15.22 3.51 8.95
C VAL A 141 14.44 2.33 8.38
N THR A 142 13.53 1.80 9.18
CA THR A 142 12.59 0.76 8.76
C THR A 142 11.19 1.36 8.72
N GLN A 143 10.50 1.20 7.59
CA GLN A 143 9.09 1.51 7.41
C GLN A 143 8.29 0.22 7.42
N GLU A 144 7.28 0.13 8.27
CA GLU A 144 6.35 -0.99 8.34
C GLU A 144 4.94 -0.49 8.04
N LEU A 145 4.23 -1.15 7.13
CA LEU A 145 2.81 -0.93 6.87
C LEU A 145 2.05 -2.21 7.21
N SER A 146 0.94 -2.07 7.90
CA SER A 146 0.05 -3.18 8.25
C SER A 146 -1.38 -2.72 8.39
N ILE A 147 -2.33 -3.62 8.16
CA ILE A 147 -3.73 -3.40 8.52
C ILE A 147 -3.93 -3.82 9.97
N ILE A 148 -4.60 -2.99 10.75
CA ILE A 148 -4.86 -3.22 12.17
C ILE A 148 -6.31 -2.94 12.52
N GLU A 149 -6.75 -3.49 13.65
CA GLU A 149 -8.06 -3.20 14.23
C GLU A 149 -8.18 -1.73 14.64
N ASN A 150 -9.30 -1.14 14.29
CA ASN A 150 -9.75 0.15 14.74
C ASN A 150 -10.59 -0.04 16.02
N SER A 151 -10.12 0.46 17.13
CA SER A 151 -10.80 0.33 18.43
C SER A 151 -12.20 0.96 18.47
N ALA A 152 -12.50 1.91 17.58
CA ALA A 152 -13.81 2.56 17.52
C ALA A 152 -14.84 1.73 16.74
N THR A 153 -14.40 0.94 15.76
CA THR A 153 -15.28 0.16 14.90
C THR A 153 -15.23 -1.34 15.18
N GLY A 154 -14.18 -1.82 15.86
CA GLY A 154 -13.89 -3.24 16.07
C GLY A 154 -13.58 -3.99 14.77
N ARG A 155 -13.13 -3.28 13.73
CA ARG A 155 -12.81 -3.82 12.41
C ARG A 155 -11.36 -3.53 12.04
N ASP A 156 -10.80 -4.37 11.18
CA ASP A 156 -9.47 -4.15 10.59
C ASP A 156 -9.56 -3.14 9.43
N ASP A 157 -9.92 -1.89 9.74
CA ASP A 157 -10.16 -0.81 8.78
C ASP A 157 -9.16 0.36 8.88
N VAL A 158 -8.00 0.12 9.50
CA VAL A 158 -6.91 1.11 9.65
C VAL A 158 -5.63 0.60 9.02
N VAL A 159 -5.00 1.41 8.16
CA VAL A 159 -3.60 1.19 7.75
C VAL A 159 -2.68 1.91 8.72
N LYS A 160 -1.87 1.13 9.45
CA LYS A 160 -0.83 1.63 10.34
C LYS A 160 0.49 1.76 9.59
N ILE A 161 1.07 2.97 9.62
CA ILE A 161 2.41 3.25 9.10
C ILE A 161 3.32 3.51 10.30
N LYS A 162 4.37 2.69 10.45
CA LYS A 162 5.31 2.77 11.57
C LYS A 162 6.72 2.96 11.03
N TYR A 163 7.43 3.91 11.58
CA TYR A 163 8.87 4.10 11.34
C TYR A 163 9.65 3.70 12.59
N ILE A 164 10.70 2.91 12.38
CA ILE A 164 11.67 2.52 13.39
C ILE A 164 13.00 3.09 12.95
N VAL A 165 13.63 3.87 13.82
CA VAL A 165 14.91 4.52 13.57
C VAL A 165 15.95 3.96 14.53
N LYS A 166 17.08 3.52 13.99
CA LYS A 166 18.21 3.02 14.76
C LYS A 166 19.47 3.77 14.33
N ASN A 167 20.13 4.39 15.30
CA ASN A 167 21.44 4.99 15.08
C ASN A 167 22.52 3.94 15.36
N ASP A 168 23.22 3.51 14.32
CA ASP A 168 24.30 2.52 14.41
C ASP A 168 25.68 3.17 14.52
N THR A 169 25.74 4.49 14.75
CA THR A 169 26.98 5.22 14.97
C THR A 169 27.28 5.40 16.46
N GLU A 170 28.53 5.68 16.81
CA GLU A 170 28.95 5.98 18.18
C GLU A 170 28.54 7.39 18.65
N TYR A 171 28.05 8.24 17.74
CA TYR A 171 27.72 9.63 18.02
C TYR A 171 26.20 9.85 18.01
N ALA A 172 25.73 10.72 18.90
CA ALA A 172 24.34 11.16 18.87
C ALA A 172 23.99 11.88 17.57
N LYS A 173 22.87 11.53 16.95
CA LYS A 173 22.37 12.15 15.71
C LYS A 173 20.96 12.70 15.92
N GLN A 174 20.74 13.88 15.36
CA GLN A 174 19.38 14.42 15.28
C GLN A 174 18.69 13.81 14.05
N VAL A 175 17.53 13.18 14.26
CA VAL A 175 16.76 12.54 13.19
C VAL A 175 15.35 13.08 13.15
N GLY A 176 14.88 13.43 11.96
CA GLY A 176 13.53 13.86 11.68
C GLY A 176 12.88 13.01 10.59
N ILE A 177 11.58 12.76 10.72
CA ILE A 177 10.77 12.11 9.68
C ILE A 177 9.62 13.05 9.30
N ARG A 178 9.48 13.31 8.01
CA ARG A 178 8.35 14.06 7.44
C ARG A 178 7.63 13.17 6.45
N ILE A 179 6.34 12.97 6.66
CA ILE A 179 5.46 12.24 5.75
C ILE A 179 4.64 13.26 4.97
N MET A 180 4.70 13.19 3.64
CA MET A 180 3.78 13.88 2.75
C MET A 180 2.79 12.86 2.19
N MET A 181 1.52 13.02 2.52
CA MET A 181 0.44 12.23 1.96
C MET A 181 -0.28 13.08 0.91
N ASP A 182 -0.18 12.64 -0.33
CA ASP A 182 -0.94 13.21 -1.45
C ASP A 182 -2.30 12.53 -1.48
N THR A 183 -3.27 13.18 -0.85
CA THR A 183 -4.58 12.59 -0.59
C THR A 183 -5.52 12.78 -1.76
N MET A 184 -6.25 11.73 -2.09
CA MET A 184 -7.28 11.73 -3.12
C MET A 184 -8.46 10.93 -2.63
N LEU A 185 -9.63 11.55 -2.49
CA LEU A 185 -10.84 10.85 -2.06
C LEU A 185 -11.68 10.45 -3.29
N GLY A 186 -11.54 9.21 -3.71
CA GLY A 186 -12.12 8.73 -4.96
C GLY A 186 -11.53 9.49 -6.15
N GLY A 187 -12.34 10.30 -6.84
CA GLY A 187 -11.91 11.16 -7.94
C GLY A 187 -11.58 12.60 -7.53
N ASN A 188 -11.66 12.94 -6.23
CA ASN A 188 -11.45 14.31 -5.75
C ASN A 188 -10.04 14.49 -5.17
N ASP A 189 -9.16 15.12 -5.97
CA ASP A 189 -7.77 15.43 -5.62
C ASP A 189 -7.61 16.69 -4.74
N ALA A 190 -8.68 17.42 -4.50
CA ALA A 190 -8.71 18.61 -3.67
C ALA A 190 -9.68 18.50 -2.49
N ALA A 191 -9.80 17.30 -1.91
CA ALA A 191 -10.71 17.05 -0.82
C ALA A 191 -10.31 17.85 0.44
N PRO A 192 -11.22 18.64 1.04
CA PRO A 192 -10.90 19.41 2.22
C PRO A 192 -10.79 18.50 3.45
N PHE A 193 -9.79 18.77 4.29
CA PHE A 193 -9.69 18.20 5.62
C PHE A 193 -10.39 19.09 6.64
N ARG A 194 -11.08 18.44 7.57
CA ARG A 194 -11.53 19.09 8.80
C ARG A 194 -10.73 18.51 9.96
N VAL A 195 -10.18 19.39 10.75
CA VAL A 195 -9.52 19.09 12.03
C VAL A 195 -10.52 19.30 13.14
#